data_b2687bf5f7948d609a243dac30bc0897
#
_entry.id   b2687bf5f7948d609a243dac30bc0897
#
_cell.length_a   1.000
_cell.length_b   1.000
_cell.length_c   1.000
_cell.angle_alpha   90.00
_cell.angle_beta   90.00
_cell.angle_gamma   90.00
#
_symmetry.space_group_name_H-M   'P 1'
#
loop_
_entity.id
_entity.type
_entity.pdbx_description
1 polymer ?
#
loop_
_entity_poly.entity_id
_entity_poly.type
_entity_poly.pdbx_seq_one_letter_code
_entity_poly.pdbx_strand_id
1 'polypeptide(L)'
;MDLQMPEMDGYEATQLIRSGSANVLNPNIPIIALTADAFSQTKELTQQVGMNAFITKPINQQELFTALLNLMSDIPRVNEQEELSKDEIDYDELERITQGSQELMEEIIRLYLIELPSTVLSMRNHAADGNWFAITRIAPRLYSMLGNLRLTNLIQLLEGITESCVGGSNVTFIPAQIEDLAIRLDKVYEQLKESLR
;
A
#
# COMPACT_ATOMS: atom_id res chain seq x y z
N MET A 1 4.35 -16.68 -12.24
CA MET A 1 4.33 -17.83 -13.17
C MET A 1 4.80 -17.36 -14.52
N ASP A 2 5.93 -17.87 -15.01
CA ASP A 2 6.34 -17.63 -16.39
C ASP A 2 5.41 -18.39 -17.33
N LEU A 3 5.02 -17.79 -18.44
CA LEU A 3 4.19 -18.46 -19.45
C LEU A 3 5.02 -19.40 -20.34
N GLN A 4 6.29 -19.05 -20.57
CA GLN A 4 7.18 -19.84 -21.43
C GLN A 4 8.21 -20.59 -20.58
N MET A 5 7.91 -21.83 -20.24
CA MET A 5 8.80 -22.72 -19.49
C MET A 5 9.01 -24.03 -20.28
N PRO A 6 10.20 -24.68 -20.17
CA PRO A 6 10.42 -25.99 -20.74
C PRO A 6 9.56 -27.06 -20.03
N GLU A 7 9.20 -28.13 -20.75
CA GLU A 7 8.43 -29.31 -20.31
C GLU A 7 6.95 -29.04 -20.04
N MET A 8 6.59 -27.99 -19.26
CA MET A 8 5.23 -27.59 -18.94
C MET A 8 5.14 -26.07 -18.98
N ASP A 9 4.26 -25.52 -19.78
CA ASP A 9 4.06 -24.08 -19.84
C ASP A 9 3.23 -23.54 -18.67
N GLY A 10 3.18 -22.19 -18.52
CA GLY A 10 2.45 -21.57 -17.42
C GLY A 10 0.94 -21.75 -17.48
N TYR A 11 0.38 -21.97 -18.69
CA TYR A 11 -1.04 -22.20 -18.87
C TYR A 11 -1.42 -23.61 -18.37
N GLU A 12 -0.67 -24.62 -18.81
CA GLU A 12 -0.86 -26.01 -18.37
C GLU A 12 -0.66 -26.13 -16.84
N ALA A 13 0.39 -25.53 -16.31
CA ALA A 13 0.65 -25.51 -14.87
C ALA A 13 -0.52 -24.88 -14.09
N THR A 14 -1.07 -23.77 -14.60
CA THR A 14 -2.21 -23.11 -13.95
C THR A 14 -3.46 -23.96 -13.99
N GLN A 15 -3.77 -24.61 -15.11
CA GLN A 15 -4.91 -25.52 -15.22
C GLN A 15 -4.80 -26.70 -14.25
N LEU A 16 -3.62 -27.29 -14.10
CA LEU A 16 -3.36 -28.37 -13.13
C LEU A 16 -3.56 -27.88 -11.69
N ILE A 17 -3.10 -26.68 -11.35
CA ILE A 17 -3.31 -26.09 -10.04
C ILE A 17 -4.81 -25.87 -9.79
N ARG A 18 -5.52 -25.27 -10.74
CA ARG A 18 -6.96 -24.95 -10.60
C ARG A 18 -7.85 -26.17 -10.54
N SER A 19 -7.49 -27.23 -11.25
CA SER A 19 -8.23 -28.52 -11.20
C SER A 19 -8.03 -29.29 -9.91
N GLY A 20 -7.06 -28.91 -9.06
CA GLY A 20 -6.69 -29.68 -7.87
C GLY A 20 -5.94 -31.00 -8.18
N SER A 21 -5.69 -31.29 -9.46
CA SER A 21 -5.07 -32.56 -9.90
C SER A 21 -3.60 -32.67 -9.51
N ALA A 22 -2.93 -31.54 -9.23
CA ALA A 22 -1.51 -31.50 -8.87
C ALA A 22 -1.25 -31.68 -7.36
N ASN A 23 -2.24 -32.12 -6.58
CA ASN A 23 -2.16 -32.29 -5.13
C ASN A 23 -1.68 -31.02 -4.40
N VAL A 24 -2.15 -29.85 -4.89
CA VAL A 24 -1.79 -28.53 -4.35
C VAL A 24 -2.58 -28.24 -3.08
N LEU A 25 -1.94 -27.55 -2.12
CA LEU A 25 -2.57 -27.15 -0.84
C LEU A 25 -3.72 -26.16 -1.04
N ASN A 26 -3.62 -25.26 -2.03
CA ASN A 26 -4.65 -24.26 -2.32
C ASN A 26 -4.82 -24.07 -3.84
N PRO A 27 -5.84 -24.69 -4.46
CA PRO A 27 -6.13 -24.51 -5.88
C PRO A 27 -6.50 -23.09 -6.27
N ASN A 28 -6.94 -22.27 -5.32
CA ASN A 28 -7.35 -20.88 -5.54
C ASN A 28 -6.24 -19.86 -5.26
N ILE A 29 -5.00 -20.32 -5.07
CA ILE A 29 -3.86 -19.41 -4.86
C ILE A 29 -3.78 -18.37 -5.99
N PRO A 30 -3.60 -17.07 -5.69
CA PRO A 30 -3.43 -16.05 -6.71
C PRO A 30 -2.23 -16.35 -7.61
N ILE A 31 -2.42 -16.28 -8.93
CA ILE A 31 -1.39 -16.53 -9.93
C ILE A 31 -1.25 -15.31 -10.84
N ILE A 32 -0.05 -14.73 -10.89
CA ILE A 32 0.33 -13.65 -11.80
C ILE A 32 1.14 -14.25 -12.95
N ALA A 33 0.69 -14.06 -14.18
CA ALA A 33 1.45 -14.43 -15.37
C ALA A 33 2.63 -13.46 -15.60
N LEU A 34 3.78 -14.00 -15.99
CA LEU A 34 4.91 -13.24 -16.51
C LEU A 34 5.07 -13.54 -17.99
N THR A 35 4.93 -12.53 -18.86
CA THR A 35 4.94 -12.72 -20.31
C THR A 35 5.93 -11.79 -20.99
N ALA A 36 6.53 -12.24 -22.08
CA ALA A 36 7.31 -11.38 -22.96
C ALA A 36 6.41 -10.56 -23.91
N ASP A 37 5.11 -10.87 -23.98
CA ASP A 37 4.20 -10.34 -24.98
C ASP A 37 2.97 -9.67 -24.33
N ALA A 38 2.65 -8.45 -24.79
CA ALA A 38 1.54 -7.64 -24.28
C ALA A 38 0.27 -7.74 -25.14
N PHE A 39 0.18 -8.70 -26.08
CA PHE A 39 -0.97 -8.79 -26.97
C PHE A 39 -2.27 -9.18 -26.25
N SER A 40 -3.38 -8.67 -26.77
CA SER A 40 -4.74 -8.91 -26.23
C SER A 40 -5.09 -10.40 -26.11
N GLN A 41 -4.61 -11.24 -27.02
CA GLN A 41 -4.82 -12.69 -26.98
C GLN A 41 -4.17 -13.36 -25.76
N THR A 42 -2.98 -12.93 -25.38
CA THR A 42 -2.30 -13.44 -24.17
C THR A 42 -3.10 -13.12 -22.91
N LYS A 43 -3.69 -11.92 -22.84
CA LYS A 43 -4.54 -11.50 -21.75
C LYS A 43 -5.81 -12.36 -21.62
N GLU A 44 -6.49 -12.61 -22.73
CA GLU A 44 -7.69 -13.44 -22.75
C GLU A 44 -7.39 -14.88 -22.32
N LEU A 45 -6.30 -15.47 -22.83
CA LEU A 45 -5.88 -16.83 -22.47
C LEU A 45 -5.51 -16.94 -20.99
N THR A 46 -4.78 -15.99 -20.43
CA THR A 46 -4.43 -16.00 -19.00
C THR A 46 -5.67 -15.96 -18.11
N GLN A 47 -6.69 -15.18 -18.46
CA GLN A 47 -7.96 -15.16 -17.75
C GLN A 47 -8.74 -16.47 -17.88
N GLN A 48 -8.80 -17.06 -19.08
CA GLN A 48 -9.51 -18.32 -19.33
C GLN A 48 -8.96 -19.48 -18.52
N VAL A 49 -7.64 -19.56 -18.31
CA VAL A 49 -7.02 -20.62 -17.49
C VAL A 49 -7.09 -20.34 -16.00
N GLY A 50 -7.62 -19.18 -15.59
CA GLY A 50 -7.81 -18.84 -14.18
C GLY A 50 -6.61 -18.16 -13.53
N MET A 51 -5.76 -17.47 -14.30
CA MET A 51 -4.76 -16.55 -13.73
C MET A 51 -5.43 -15.24 -13.31
N ASN A 52 -4.92 -14.60 -12.27
CA ASN A 52 -5.54 -13.44 -11.65
C ASN A 52 -5.01 -12.10 -12.19
N ALA A 53 -3.76 -12.08 -12.65
CA ALA A 53 -3.15 -10.90 -13.27
C ALA A 53 -2.05 -11.32 -14.25
N PHE A 54 -1.55 -10.37 -15.05
CA PHE A 54 -0.39 -10.58 -15.91
C PHE A 54 0.54 -9.36 -15.84
N ILE A 55 1.84 -9.58 -16.04
CA ILE A 55 2.88 -8.55 -16.08
C ILE A 55 3.80 -8.85 -17.26
N THR A 56 4.15 -7.81 -17.99
CA THR A 56 5.07 -7.93 -19.12
C THR A 56 6.53 -7.89 -18.67
N LYS A 57 7.38 -8.65 -19.32
CA LYS A 57 8.84 -8.58 -19.15
C LYS A 57 9.41 -7.45 -20.02
N PRO A 58 10.37 -6.63 -19.54
CA PRO A 58 11.03 -6.70 -18.24
C PRO A 58 10.10 -6.26 -17.09
N ILE A 59 10.18 -6.96 -15.95
CA ILE A 59 9.27 -6.74 -14.82
C ILE A 59 9.46 -5.33 -14.27
N ASN A 60 8.41 -4.52 -14.34
CA ASN A 60 8.35 -3.23 -13.67
C ASN A 60 7.93 -3.43 -12.21
N GLN A 61 8.72 -2.90 -11.27
CA GLN A 61 8.43 -3.04 -9.83
C GLN A 61 7.08 -2.46 -9.43
N GLN A 62 6.67 -1.33 -10.03
CA GLN A 62 5.38 -0.69 -9.75
C GLN A 62 4.21 -1.52 -10.25
N GLU A 63 4.31 -2.08 -11.48
CA GLU A 63 3.27 -2.98 -12.01
C GLU A 63 3.13 -4.24 -11.15
N LEU A 64 4.25 -4.84 -10.74
CA LEU A 64 4.23 -5.99 -9.85
C LEU A 64 3.57 -5.66 -8.51
N PHE A 65 3.94 -4.53 -7.91
CA PHE A 65 3.38 -4.11 -6.62
C PHE A 65 1.88 -3.83 -6.73
N THR A 66 1.45 -3.13 -7.78
CA THR A 66 0.02 -2.87 -8.04
C THR A 66 -0.77 -4.16 -8.26
N ALA A 67 -0.22 -5.10 -9.03
CA ALA A 67 -0.86 -6.39 -9.24
C ALA A 67 -0.99 -7.20 -7.95
N LEU A 68 0.04 -7.18 -7.09
CA LEU A 68 0.01 -7.82 -5.77
C LEU A 68 -1.05 -7.17 -4.85
N LEU A 69 -1.09 -5.84 -4.77
CA LEU A 69 -2.09 -5.14 -3.97
C LEU A 69 -3.52 -5.46 -4.41
N ASN A 70 -3.79 -5.45 -5.73
CA ASN A 70 -5.09 -5.78 -6.26
C ASN A 70 -5.51 -7.22 -5.93
N LEU A 71 -4.57 -8.17 -6.00
CA LEU A 71 -4.84 -9.57 -5.67
C LEU A 71 -5.03 -9.81 -4.17
N MET A 72 -4.36 -9.03 -3.33
CA MET A 72 -4.54 -9.09 -1.88
C MET A 72 -5.87 -8.46 -1.43
N SER A 73 -6.44 -7.56 -2.22
CA SER A 73 -7.77 -6.98 -1.98
C SER A 73 -8.91 -7.98 -2.17
N ASP A 74 -8.71 -9.01 -3.03
CA ASP A 74 -9.68 -10.08 -3.30
C ASP A 74 -9.57 -11.29 -2.34
N ILE A 75 -8.54 -11.33 -1.47
CA ILE A 75 -8.48 -12.30 -0.39
C ILE A 75 -9.48 -11.87 0.67
N PRO A 76 -10.50 -12.67 1.03
CA PRO A 76 -11.41 -12.30 2.10
C PRO A 76 -10.58 -12.12 3.37
N ARG A 77 -10.34 -10.87 3.72
CA ARG A 77 -9.75 -10.50 5.00
C ARG A 77 -10.73 -10.96 6.05
N VAL A 78 -10.28 -11.88 6.89
CA VAL A 78 -11.06 -12.32 8.04
C VAL A 78 -11.39 -11.08 8.87
N ASN A 79 -12.62 -10.61 8.77
CA ASN A 79 -13.27 -9.61 9.63
C ASN A 79 -12.58 -8.25 9.85
N GLU A 80 -11.87 -7.67 8.88
CA GLU A 80 -11.40 -6.28 8.99
C GLU A 80 -12.44 -5.23 8.52
N GLN A 81 -13.66 -5.63 8.12
CA GLN A 81 -14.66 -4.70 7.57
C GLN A 81 -15.43 -3.89 8.61
N GLU A 82 -15.23 -4.09 9.91
CA GLU A 82 -15.83 -3.26 10.96
C GLU A 82 -14.88 -2.23 11.59
N GLU A 83 -13.56 -2.30 11.34
CA GLU A 83 -12.58 -1.34 11.90
C GLU A 83 -12.15 -0.21 10.95
N LEU A 84 -12.61 -0.20 9.69
CA LEU A 84 -12.17 0.76 8.65
C LEU A 84 -12.75 2.19 8.78
N SER A 85 -13.41 2.54 9.89
CA SER A 85 -14.04 3.86 10.05
C SER A 85 -13.38 4.81 11.04
N LYS A 86 -12.27 4.45 11.65
CA LYS A 86 -11.63 5.30 12.66
C LYS A 86 -10.15 5.47 12.40
N ASP A 87 -9.71 6.74 12.31
CA ASP A 87 -8.28 7.11 12.41
C ASP A 87 -7.84 6.99 13.89
N GLU A 88 -8.03 5.80 14.48
CA GLU A 88 -7.62 5.48 15.85
C GLU A 88 -6.25 4.81 15.84
N ILE A 89 -5.38 5.23 16.76
CA ILE A 89 -4.03 4.70 16.90
C ILE A 89 -4.09 3.29 17.50
N ASP A 90 -3.44 2.34 16.84
CA ASP A 90 -3.14 1.03 17.41
C ASP A 90 -1.75 1.08 18.05
N TYR A 91 -1.71 1.04 19.38
CA TYR A 91 -0.48 1.09 20.14
C TYR A 91 0.27 -0.25 20.22
N ASP A 92 -0.35 -1.37 19.83
CA ASP A 92 0.26 -2.72 19.90
C ASP A 92 1.52 -2.81 19.06
N GLU A 93 1.53 -2.15 17.89
CA GLU A 93 2.72 -2.12 17.03
C GLU A 93 3.86 -1.30 17.66
N LEU A 94 3.55 -0.17 18.29
CA LEU A 94 4.54 0.62 19.03
C LEU A 94 5.09 -0.17 20.23
N GLU A 95 4.25 -0.88 20.97
CA GLU A 95 4.66 -1.75 22.05
C GLU A 95 5.57 -2.88 21.54
N ARG A 96 5.24 -3.48 20.40
CA ARG A 96 6.06 -4.51 19.75
C ARG A 96 7.43 -3.97 19.31
N ILE A 97 7.49 -2.80 18.68
CA ILE A 97 8.74 -2.17 18.22
C ILE A 97 9.63 -1.81 19.41
N THR A 98 9.03 -1.31 20.50
CA THR A 98 9.75 -0.92 21.71
C THR A 98 10.01 -2.08 22.67
N GLN A 99 9.62 -3.32 22.29
CA GLN A 99 9.75 -4.52 23.10
C GLN A 99 9.13 -4.37 24.50
N GLY A 100 8.02 -3.60 24.60
CA GLY A 100 7.33 -3.32 25.84
C GLY A 100 8.01 -2.26 26.71
N SER A 101 9.04 -1.56 26.22
CA SER A 101 9.66 -0.44 26.95
C SER A 101 8.79 0.81 26.88
N GLN A 102 8.16 1.18 27.96
CA GLN A 102 7.35 2.39 28.05
C GLN A 102 8.17 3.67 27.79
N GLU A 103 9.40 3.71 28.28
CA GLU A 103 10.30 4.87 28.10
C GLU A 103 10.61 5.10 26.60
N LEU A 104 10.93 4.03 25.85
CA LEU A 104 11.16 4.11 24.40
C LEU A 104 9.88 4.48 23.64
N MET A 105 8.73 3.97 24.06
CA MET A 105 7.45 4.30 23.45
C MET A 105 7.14 5.78 23.61
N GLU A 106 7.31 6.34 24.81
CA GLU A 106 7.12 7.76 25.06
C GLU A 106 8.10 8.63 24.24
N GLU A 107 9.35 8.20 24.08
CA GLU A 107 10.33 8.91 23.27
C GLU A 107 9.93 8.95 21.80
N ILE A 108 9.47 7.82 21.23
CA ILE A 108 8.95 7.75 19.85
C ILE A 108 7.73 8.65 19.69
N ILE A 109 6.79 8.63 20.62
CA ILE A 109 5.59 9.48 20.59
C ILE A 109 5.99 10.96 20.61
N ARG A 110 6.93 11.37 21.48
CA ARG A 110 7.44 12.74 21.52
C ARG A 110 8.08 13.16 20.19
N LEU A 111 8.82 12.24 19.54
CA LEU A 111 9.38 12.49 18.21
C LEU A 111 8.29 12.72 17.17
N TYR A 112 7.23 11.90 17.17
CA TYR A 112 6.11 12.07 16.25
C TYR A 112 5.36 13.38 16.46
N LEU A 113 5.17 13.80 17.72
CA LEU A 113 4.56 15.09 18.03
C LEU A 113 5.35 16.30 17.49
N ILE A 114 6.67 16.16 17.32
CA ILE A 114 7.51 17.19 16.71
C ILE A 114 7.47 17.09 15.17
N GLU A 115 7.55 15.85 14.63
CA GLU A 115 7.70 15.64 13.20
C GLU A 115 6.41 15.77 12.40
N LEU A 116 5.26 15.35 12.95
CA LEU A 116 3.98 15.40 12.23
C LEU A 116 3.62 16.83 11.77
N PRO A 117 3.59 17.85 12.65
CA PRO A 117 3.23 19.21 12.22
C PRO A 117 4.21 19.79 11.21
N SER A 118 5.51 19.53 11.38
CA SER A 118 6.55 20.03 10.49
C SER A 118 6.47 19.40 9.10
N THR A 119 6.15 18.11 9.03
CA THR A 119 5.99 17.37 7.77
C THR A 119 4.77 17.85 7.01
N VAL A 120 3.62 18.00 7.69
CA VAL A 120 2.38 18.53 7.09
C VAL A 120 2.58 19.95 6.56
N LEU A 121 3.21 20.83 7.35
CA LEU A 121 3.51 22.20 6.91
C LEU A 121 4.40 22.22 5.66
N SER A 122 5.40 21.35 5.63
CA SER A 122 6.29 21.22 4.46
C SER A 122 5.53 20.75 3.21
N MET A 123 4.63 19.77 3.36
CA MET A 123 3.78 19.31 2.25
C MET A 123 2.86 20.42 1.73
N ARG A 124 2.22 21.20 2.62
CA ARG A 124 1.40 22.36 2.25
C ARG A 124 2.19 23.39 1.46
N ASN A 125 3.37 23.77 1.92
CA ASN A 125 4.22 24.74 1.25
C ASN A 125 4.63 24.26 -0.15
N HIS A 126 5.06 23.01 -0.28
CA HIS A 126 5.41 22.46 -1.60
C HIS A 126 4.21 22.33 -2.53
N ALA A 127 3.02 22.04 -2.00
CA ALA A 127 1.80 22.04 -2.81
C ALA A 127 1.44 23.45 -3.31
N ALA A 128 1.59 24.48 -2.47
CA ALA A 128 1.36 25.86 -2.86
C ALA A 128 2.33 26.33 -3.95
N ASP A 129 3.59 25.84 -3.90
CA ASP A 129 4.62 26.13 -4.89
C ASP A 129 4.53 25.25 -6.16
N GLY A 130 3.58 24.29 -6.22
CA GLY A 130 3.48 23.31 -7.30
C GLY A 130 4.67 22.35 -7.38
N ASN A 131 5.43 22.20 -6.30
CA ASN A 131 6.61 21.35 -6.23
C ASN A 131 6.24 19.91 -5.82
N TRP A 132 5.57 19.21 -6.74
CA TRP A 132 5.08 17.83 -6.53
C TRP A 132 6.19 16.84 -6.22
N PHE A 133 7.35 17.01 -6.84
CA PHE A 133 8.51 16.15 -6.60
C PHE A 133 9.00 16.22 -5.14
N ALA A 134 8.98 17.39 -4.52
CA ALA A 134 9.37 17.53 -3.12
C ALA A 134 8.40 16.79 -2.19
N ILE A 135 7.10 16.74 -2.49
CA ILE A 135 6.11 16.00 -1.73
C ILE A 135 6.43 14.51 -1.74
N THR A 136 6.79 13.92 -2.89
CA THR A 136 7.17 12.50 -2.97
C THR A 136 8.41 12.15 -2.15
N ARG A 137 9.29 13.10 -1.91
CA ARG A 137 10.49 12.91 -1.07
C ARG A 137 10.22 13.00 0.42
N ILE A 138 9.17 13.71 0.82
CA ILE A 138 8.76 13.88 2.22
C ILE A 138 7.86 12.72 2.66
N ALA A 139 7.01 12.24 1.77
CA ALA A 139 6.02 11.19 2.03
C ALA A 139 6.57 9.94 2.72
N PRO A 140 7.77 9.38 2.38
CA PRO A 140 8.31 8.18 3.04
C PRO A 140 8.46 8.32 4.56
N ARG A 141 8.77 9.53 5.05
CA ARG A 141 8.86 9.78 6.49
C ARG A 141 7.49 9.64 7.15
N LEU A 142 6.45 10.20 6.53
CA LEU A 142 5.08 10.10 7.03
C LEU A 142 4.55 8.66 6.93
N TYR A 143 4.84 7.92 5.84
CA TYR A 143 4.51 6.50 5.71
C TYR A 143 5.04 5.67 6.89
N SER A 144 6.29 5.89 7.28
CA SER A 144 6.89 5.16 8.40
C SER A 144 6.16 5.43 9.71
N MET A 145 5.81 6.69 9.99
CA MET A 145 5.07 7.06 11.20
C MET A 145 3.66 6.47 11.21
N LEU A 146 2.92 6.61 10.10
CA LEU A 146 1.57 6.08 9.96
C LEU A 146 1.53 4.55 10.04
N GLY A 147 2.55 3.87 9.46
CA GLY A 147 2.69 2.42 9.52
C GLY A 147 2.89 1.91 10.95
N ASN A 148 3.73 2.58 11.73
CA ASN A 148 3.97 2.24 13.12
C ASN A 148 2.74 2.49 14.03
N LEU A 149 1.83 3.35 13.60
CA LEU A 149 0.56 3.66 14.29
C LEU A 149 -0.63 2.88 13.70
N ARG A 150 -0.39 2.06 12.68
CA ARG A 150 -1.39 1.27 11.93
C ARG A 150 -2.55 2.06 11.32
N LEU A 151 -2.31 3.31 10.97
CA LEU A 151 -3.29 4.23 10.40
C LEU A 151 -3.48 3.99 8.90
N THR A 152 -4.06 2.85 8.54
CA THR A 152 -4.18 2.34 7.16
C THR A 152 -4.90 3.33 6.23
N ASN A 153 -5.96 3.99 6.71
CA ASN A 153 -6.71 4.95 5.89
C ASN A 153 -5.87 6.19 5.52
N LEU A 154 -5.03 6.66 6.45
CA LEU A 154 -4.13 7.78 6.20
C LEU A 154 -2.98 7.38 5.26
N ILE A 155 -2.53 6.13 5.34
CA ILE A 155 -1.56 5.57 4.40
C ILE A 155 -2.15 5.57 2.98
N GLN A 156 -3.37 5.07 2.78
CA GLN A 156 -4.04 5.05 1.48
C GLN A 156 -4.24 6.47 0.92
N LEU A 157 -4.62 7.42 1.76
CA LEU A 157 -4.75 8.82 1.34
C LEU A 157 -3.40 9.39 0.89
N LEU A 158 -2.33 9.13 1.63
CA LEU A 158 -0.97 9.55 1.29
C LEU A 158 -0.47 8.90 0.00
N GLU A 159 -0.81 7.62 -0.25
CA GLU A 159 -0.54 6.91 -1.51
C GLU A 159 -1.20 7.62 -2.69
N GLY A 160 -2.49 7.92 -2.61
CA GLY A 160 -3.20 8.65 -3.66
C GLY A 160 -2.58 10.03 -3.96
N ILE A 161 -2.13 10.76 -2.92
CA ILE A 161 -1.42 12.03 -3.08
C ILE A 161 -0.10 11.82 -3.84
N THR A 162 0.71 10.84 -3.43
CA THR A 162 2.03 10.59 -4.03
C THR A 162 1.92 10.07 -5.46
N GLU A 163 0.96 9.21 -5.76
CA GLU A 163 0.66 8.76 -7.11
C GLU A 163 0.27 9.92 -8.03
N SER A 164 -0.59 10.82 -7.55
CA SER A 164 -0.97 12.04 -8.29
C SER A 164 0.23 12.96 -8.55
N CYS A 165 1.16 13.05 -7.59
CA CYS A 165 2.40 13.81 -7.74
C CYS A 165 3.33 13.23 -8.81
N VAL A 166 3.43 11.90 -8.90
CA VAL A 166 4.30 11.21 -9.88
C VAL A 166 3.68 11.16 -11.27
N GLY A 167 2.38 10.84 -11.32
CA GLY A 167 1.65 10.65 -12.58
C GLY A 167 1.32 11.96 -13.32
N GLY A 168 1.43 13.12 -12.67
CA GLY A 168 1.04 14.41 -13.22
C GLY A 168 -0.45 14.53 -13.53
N SER A 169 -1.25 13.50 -13.21
CA SER A 169 -2.70 13.48 -13.35
C SER A 169 -3.35 13.94 -12.05
N ASN A 170 -4.43 14.72 -12.16
CA ASN A 170 -5.19 15.20 -10.99
C ASN A 170 -4.44 16.12 -10.01
N VAL A 171 -3.35 16.76 -10.44
CA VAL A 171 -2.55 17.68 -9.60
C VAL A 171 -3.39 18.80 -8.97
N THR A 172 -4.50 19.17 -9.58
CA THR A 172 -5.44 20.20 -9.08
C THR A 172 -6.07 19.81 -7.75
N PHE A 173 -6.20 18.49 -7.47
CA PHE A 173 -6.81 18.00 -6.23
C PHE A 173 -5.80 17.76 -5.11
N ILE A 174 -4.48 17.76 -5.40
CA ILE A 174 -3.43 17.51 -4.40
C ILE A 174 -3.53 18.45 -3.20
N PRO A 175 -3.71 19.78 -3.36
CA PRO A 175 -3.83 20.67 -2.20
C PRO A 175 -5.02 20.29 -1.30
N ALA A 176 -6.17 19.94 -1.87
CA ALA A 176 -7.35 19.54 -1.10
C ALA A 176 -7.13 18.19 -0.37
N GLN A 177 -6.45 17.26 -1.01
CA GLN A 177 -6.10 15.96 -0.38
C GLN A 177 -5.09 16.14 0.75
N ILE A 178 -4.13 17.05 0.63
CA ILE A 178 -3.18 17.41 1.71
C ILE A 178 -3.92 18.07 2.87
N GLU A 179 -4.94 18.89 2.62
CA GLU A 179 -5.75 19.46 3.70
C GLU A 179 -6.59 18.40 4.41
N ASP A 180 -7.19 17.43 3.70
CA ASP A 180 -7.89 16.32 4.34
C ASP A 180 -6.93 15.48 5.20
N LEU A 181 -5.75 15.16 4.66
CA LEU A 181 -4.69 14.47 5.40
C LEU A 181 -4.29 15.25 6.67
N ALA A 182 -4.12 16.57 6.56
CA ALA A 182 -3.74 17.43 7.68
C ALA A 182 -4.80 17.42 8.79
N ILE A 183 -6.08 17.57 8.44
CA ILE A 183 -7.20 17.56 9.41
C ILE A 183 -7.26 16.23 10.16
N ARG A 184 -7.01 15.12 9.49
CA ARG A 184 -7.00 13.80 10.13
C ARG A 184 -5.76 13.59 10.99
N LEU A 185 -4.60 14.07 10.56
CA LEU A 185 -3.37 14.03 11.34
C LEU A 185 -3.42 14.90 12.59
N ASP A 186 -4.19 16.00 12.58
CA ASP A 186 -4.43 16.80 13.80
C ASP A 186 -5.16 15.98 14.89
N LYS A 187 -6.09 15.10 14.50
CA LYS A 187 -6.75 14.17 15.44
C LYS A 187 -5.77 13.15 16.01
N VAL A 188 -4.93 12.57 15.16
CA VAL A 188 -3.85 11.64 15.56
C VAL A 188 -2.88 12.33 16.52
N TYR A 189 -2.52 13.58 16.24
CA TYR A 189 -1.67 14.38 17.10
C TYR A 189 -2.25 14.55 18.51
N GLU A 190 -3.55 14.87 18.63
CA GLU A 190 -4.20 15.00 19.94
C GLU A 190 -4.27 13.65 20.68
N GLN A 191 -4.53 12.53 19.98
CA GLN A 191 -4.49 11.18 20.58
C GLN A 191 -3.09 10.86 21.13
N LEU A 192 -2.03 11.11 20.36
CA LEU A 192 -0.63 10.91 20.80
C LEU A 192 -0.28 11.78 22.00
N LYS A 193 -0.78 13.00 22.05
CA LYS A 193 -0.55 13.91 23.18
C LYS A 193 -1.30 13.49 24.44
N GLU A 194 -2.47 12.90 24.29
CA GLU A 194 -3.25 12.35 25.41
C GLU A 194 -2.59 11.11 26.01
N SER A 195 -1.95 10.26 25.19
CA SER A 195 -1.26 9.06 25.67
C SER A 195 -0.01 9.32 26.52
N LEU A 196 0.54 10.54 26.50
CA LEU A 196 1.68 10.97 27.33
C LEU A 196 1.26 11.61 28.67
N ARG A 197 -0.04 11.69 28.97
CA ARG A 197 -0.56 12.24 30.23
C ARG A 197 -0.75 11.17 31.29
#